data_c976e822c7a59b354f446e42f103400c
#
_entry.id   c976e822c7a59b354f446e42f103400c
#
_cell.length_a   1.000
_cell.length_b   1.000
_cell.length_c   1.000
_cell.angle_alpha   90.00
_cell.angle_beta   90.00
_cell.angle_gamma   90.00
#
_symmetry.space_group_name_H-M   'P 1'
#
loop_
_entity.id
_entity.type
_entity.pdbx_description
1 polymer ?
#
loop_
_entity_poly.entity_id
_entity_poly.type
_entity_poly.pdbx_seq_one_letter_code
_entity_poly.pdbx_strand_id
1 'polypeptide(L)'
;MSFLFAVVQALVLFALAPLLSGISRVARARLHNRRGPGVLQEYRDLFKLLGRQSIAPAASGWVFRLTPLVMVGVMLTIATALPVITVASPLPLLGDLITLIYLFAIARFFFAIAGLDTGSPFTGLGASREAMLGVLVEPILLLGLWVAALVAGSTHITHITDTVYHWPLHASLPLFLALCACAFATFIEMGKLPFDLAEAEQELQEGPLSEYSGSGFAILKWGISLKQLVVLQLFVGIFFPWGQMTAFSVGGLLLALVVALLKLLLGVLVIALFENSMARLRFVAASRVTWAGFGVAFLAFVSLLATY
;
A
#
# COMPACT_ATOMS: atom_id res chain seq x y z
N MET A 1 -15.15 -8.12 21.43
CA MET A 1 -15.06 -6.67 21.12
C MET A 1 -13.95 -6.36 20.11
N SER A 2 -12.76 -6.95 20.21
CA SER A 2 -11.65 -6.72 19.28
C SER A 2 -11.96 -7.04 17.83
N PHE A 3 -12.63 -8.14 17.53
CA PHE A 3 -13.02 -8.53 16.17
C PHE A 3 -13.95 -7.50 15.50
N LEU A 4 -14.99 -7.06 16.21
CA LEU A 4 -15.92 -6.05 15.68
C LEU A 4 -15.17 -4.74 15.38
N PHE A 5 -14.28 -4.33 16.27
CA PHE A 5 -13.46 -3.14 16.09
C PHE A 5 -12.54 -3.26 14.86
N ALA A 6 -11.89 -4.42 14.66
CA ALA A 6 -11.06 -4.71 13.49
C ALA A 6 -11.86 -4.60 12.17
N VAL A 7 -13.06 -5.18 12.14
CA VAL A 7 -13.94 -5.12 10.96
C VAL A 7 -14.39 -3.69 10.68
N VAL A 8 -14.82 -2.94 11.71
CA VAL A 8 -15.21 -1.54 11.55
C VAL A 8 -14.04 -0.70 11.04
N GLN A 9 -12.84 -0.89 11.59
CA GLN A 9 -11.62 -0.22 11.10
C GLN A 9 -11.37 -0.50 9.62
N ALA A 10 -11.42 -1.77 9.20
CA ALA A 10 -11.22 -2.15 7.81
C ALA A 10 -12.26 -1.54 6.87
N LEU A 11 -13.54 -1.51 7.28
CA LEU A 11 -14.61 -0.87 6.51
C LEU A 11 -14.43 0.65 6.41
N VAL A 12 -13.96 1.30 7.47
CA VAL A 12 -13.62 2.73 7.44
C VAL A 12 -12.48 3.00 6.46
N LEU A 13 -11.41 2.21 6.49
CA LEU A 13 -10.31 2.33 5.54
C LEU A 13 -10.78 2.08 4.10
N PHE A 14 -11.64 1.08 3.88
CA PHE A 14 -12.24 0.81 2.59
C PHE A 14 -13.05 1.99 2.08
N ALA A 15 -13.86 2.60 2.93
CA ALA A 15 -14.63 3.79 2.58
C ALA A 15 -13.72 5.01 2.32
N LEU A 16 -12.63 5.19 3.06
CA LEU A 16 -11.71 6.32 2.91
C LEU A 16 -10.77 6.21 1.69
N ALA A 17 -10.54 5.01 1.17
CA ALA A 17 -9.56 4.79 0.11
C ALA A 17 -9.83 5.63 -1.16
N PRO A 18 -11.05 5.69 -1.73
CA PRO A 18 -11.33 6.54 -2.88
C PRO A 18 -11.25 8.04 -2.55
N LEU A 19 -11.55 8.43 -1.30
CA LEU A 19 -11.44 9.83 -0.87
C LEU A 19 -10.00 10.31 -0.92
N LEU A 20 -9.07 9.53 -0.37
CA LEU A 20 -7.64 9.87 -0.34
C LEU A 20 -7.03 9.84 -1.74
N SER A 21 -7.46 8.91 -2.60
CA SER A 21 -7.10 8.92 -4.02
C SER A 21 -7.59 10.20 -4.71
N GLY A 22 -8.83 10.63 -4.46
CA GLY A 22 -9.39 11.89 -4.96
C GLY A 22 -8.62 13.12 -4.46
N ILE A 23 -8.22 13.15 -3.19
CA ILE A 23 -7.39 14.24 -2.61
C ILE A 23 -6.01 14.28 -3.31
N SER A 24 -5.35 13.14 -3.50
CA SER A 24 -4.07 13.04 -4.23
C SER A 24 -4.20 13.63 -5.64
N ARG A 25 -5.28 13.27 -6.36
CA ARG A 25 -5.55 13.77 -7.71
C ARG A 25 -5.77 15.29 -7.74
N VAL A 26 -6.51 15.85 -6.78
CA VAL A 26 -6.73 17.30 -6.66
C VAL A 26 -5.43 18.03 -6.29
N ALA A 27 -4.64 17.45 -5.37
CA ALA A 27 -3.35 18.01 -4.96
C ALA A 27 -2.41 18.12 -6.16
N ARG A 28 -2.28 17.03 -6.96
CA ARG A 28 -1.48 17.04 -8.18
C ARG A 28 -1.94 18.11 -9.18
N ALA A 29 -3.24 18.19 -9.43
CA ALA A 29 -3.78 19.19 -10.35
C ALA A 29 -3.44 20.62 -9.91
N ARG A 30 -3.52 20.91 -8.61
CA ARG A 30 -3.15 22.23 -8.04
C ARG A 30 -1.66 22.52 -8.16
N LEU A 31 -0.81 21.53 -7.92
CA LEU A 31 0.64 21.66 -8.09
C LEU A 31 1.03 21.97 -9.55
N HIS A 32 0.23 21.48 -10.52
CA HIS A 32 0.38 21.81 -11.95
C HIS A 32 -0.36 23.08 -12.38
N ASN A 33 -0.85 23.89 -11.44
CA ASN A 33 -1.61 25.10 -11.72
C ASN A 33 -2.89 24.85 -12.53
N ARG A 34 -3.51 23.67 -12.38
CA ARG A 34 -4.73 23.25 -13.07
C ARG A 34 -5.90 23.09 -12.09
N ARG A 35 -7.11 23.25 -12.58
CA ARG A 35 -8.30 22.85 -11.84
C ARG A 35 -8.48 21.34 -11.99
N GLY A 36 -8.30 20.61 -10.89
CA GLY A 36 -8.56 19.17 -10.85
C GLY A 36 -10.05 18.84 -10.78
N PRO A 37 -10.41 17.56 -10.95
CA PRO A 37 -11.75 17.07 -10.64
C PRO A 37 -12.07 17.29 -9.15
N GLY A 38 -13.38 17.22 -8.79
CA GLY A 38 -13.76 17.30 -7.38
C GLY A 38 -13.19 16.13 -6.57
N VAL A 39 -12.95 16.34 -5.28
CA VAL A 39 -12.40 15.30 -4.36
C VAL A 39 -13.27 14.03 -4.35
N LEU A 40 -14.59 14.16 -4.52
CA LEU A 40 -15.52 13.03 -4.55
C LEU A 40 -15.70 12.41 -5.93
N GLN A 41 -14.90 12.82 -6.92
CA GLN A 41 -15.05 12.32 -8.29
C GLN A 41 -14.80 10.81 -8.38
N GLU A 42 -13.83 10.29 -7.61
CA GLU A 42 -13.55 8.86 -7.55
C GLU A 42 -14.77 8.03 -7.15
N TYR A 43 -15.55 8.49 -6.17
CA TYR A 43 -16.79 7.80 -5.78
C TYR A 43 -17.84 7.84 -6.89
N ARG A 44 -17.98 8.98 -7.57
CA ARG A 44 -18.92 9.11 -8.69
C ARG A 44 -18.57 8.15 -9.83
N ASP A 45 -17.27 8.04 -10.14
CA ASP A 45 -16.77 7.14 -11.17
C ASP A 45 -16.98 5.68 -10.78
N LEU A 46 -16.70 5.31 -9.53
CA LEU A 46 -16.92 3.97 -9.00
C LEU A 46 -18.40 3.58 -9.01
N PHE A 47 -19.30 4.44 -8.50
CA PHE A 47 -20.74 4.16 -8.50
C PHE A 47 -21.33 4.09 -9.90
N LYS A 48 -20.85 4.94 -10.83
CA LYS A 48 -21.24 4.86 -12.24
C LYS A 48 -20.83 3.52 -12.86
N LEU A 49 -19.61 3.05 -12.58
CA LEU A 49 -19.09 1.79 -13.11
C LEU A 49 -19.81 0.57 -12.49
N LEU A 50 -20.12 0.60 -11.20
CA LEU A 50 -20.88 -0.48 -10.52
C LEU A 50 -22.26 -0.71 -11.16
N GLY A 51 -22.90 0.35 -11.71
CA GLY A 51 -24.16 0.24 -12.43
C GLY A 51 -24.03 -0.19 -13.90
N ARG A 52 -22.81 -0.49 -14.39
CA ARG A 52 -22.57 -0.91 -15.77
C ARG A 52 -22.31 -2.41 -15.88
N GLN A 53 -22.62 -2.99 -17.04
CA GLN A 53 -22.35 -4.38 -17.33
C GLN A 53 -20.84 -4.63 -17.35
N SER A 54 -20.41 -5.76 -16.77
CA SER A 54 -19.05 -6.24 -16.83
C SER A 54 -18.92 -7.19 -18.01
N ILE A 55 -18.07 -6.83 -18.97
CA ILE A 55 -17.76 -7.66 -20.14
C ILE A 55 -16.34 -8.17 -19.93
N ALA A 56 -16.18 -9.48 -19.95
CA ALA A 56 -14.86 -10.12 -19.86
C ALA A 56 -14.41 -10.55 -21.27
N PRO A 57 -13.10 -10.51 -21.57
CA PRO A 57 -12.56 -11.05 -22.83
C PRO A 57 -12.95 -12.52 -23.02
N ALA A 58 -13.20 -12.93 -24.26
CA ALA A 58 -13.61 -14.30 -24.56
C ALA A 58 -12.53 -15.34 -24.16
N ALA A 59 -11.26 -14.95 -24.18
CA ALA A 59 -10.13 -15.81 -23.79
C ALA A 59 -9.92 -15.89 -22.28
N SER A 60 -10.52 -14.96 -21.48
CA SER A 60 -10.28 -14.88 -20.03
C SER A 60 -10.96 -16.02 -19.27
N GLY A 61 -10.21 -16.57 -18.30
CA GLY A 61 -10.68 -17.63 -17.40
C GLY A 61 -11.36 -17.10 -16.12
N TRP A 62 -11.45 -17.96 -15.13
CA TRP A 62 -12.03 -17.64 -13.84
C TRP A 62 -11.13 -16.74 -12.97
N VAL A 63 -9.81 -16.79 -13.19
CA VAL A 63 -8.83 -15.97 -12.45
C VAL A 63 -9.10 -14.49 -12.70
N PHE A 64 -9.27 -14.09 -13.97
CA PHE A 64 -9.61 -12.72 -14.33
C PHE A 64 -10.86 -12.22 -13.60
N ARG A 65 -11.91 -13.03 -13.53
CA ARG A 65 -13.18 -12.66 -12.87
C ARG A 65 -13.08 -12.60 -11.34
N LEU A 66 -12.24 -13.45 -10.74
CA LEU A 66 -12.07 -13.53 -9.28
C LEU A 66 -11.14 -12.46 -8.73
N THR A 67 -10.14 -12.04 -9.49
CA THR A 67 -9.09 -11.12 -9.06
C THR A 67 -9.59 -9.83 -8.41
N PRO A 68 -10.63 -9.13 -8.90
CA PRO A 68 -11.14 -7.94 -8.22
C PRO A 68 -11.61 -8.22 -6.79
N LEU A 69 -12.27 -9.35 -6.58
CA LEU A 69 -12.74 -9.76 -5.24
C LEU A 69 -11.59 -10.18 -4.33
N VAL A 70 -10.61 -10.92 -4.87
CA VAL A 70 -9.40 -11.31 -4.11
C VAL A 70 -8.62 -10.07 -3.68
N MET A 71 -8.43 -9.11 -4.59
CA MET A 71 -7.72 -7.86 -4.27
C MET A 71 -8.38 -7.13 -3.09
N VAL A 72 -9.69 -6.90 -3.16
CA VAL A 72 -10.43 -6.23 -2.08
C VAL A 72 -10.43 -7.06 -0.81
N GLY A 73 -10.69 -8.37 -0.89
CA GLY A 73 -10.76 -9.27 0.26
C GLY A 73 -9.43 -9.34 1.02
N VAL A 74 -8.32 -9.50 0.30
CA VAL A 74 -6.98 -9.53 0.90
C VAL A 74 -6.63 -8.19 1.54
N MET A 75 -6.88 -7.07 0.86
CA MET A 75 -6.60 -5.74 1.42
C MET A 75 -7.46 -5.45 2.65
N LEU A 76 -8.73 -5.86 2.68
CA LEU A 76 -9.58 -5.77 3.87
C LEU A 76 -9.04 -6.63 5.01
N THR A 77 -8.57 -7.84 4.72
CA THR A 77 -7.96 -8.73 5.73
C THR A 77 -6.73 -8.08 6.34
N ILE A 78 -5.83 -7.52 5.54
CA ILE A 78 -4.66 -6.78 6.04
C ILE A 78 -5.12 -5.58 6.90
N ALA A 79 -6.11 -4.81 6.43
CA ALA A 79 -6.64 -3.64 7.13
C ALA A 79 -7.19 -3.96 8.53
N THR A 80 -7.69 -5.19 8.77
CA THR A 80 -8.12 -5.63 10.12
C THR A 80 -6.97 -5.80 11.10
N ALA A 81 -5.77 -6.09 10.61
CA ALA A 81 -4.59 -6.37 11.42
C ALA A 81 -3.71 -5.13 11.69
N LEU A 82 -3.82 -4.09 10.86
CA LEU A 82 -2.96 -2.91 10.96
C LEU A 82 -3.24 -2.06 12.21
N PRO A 83 -2.20 -1.52 12.86
CA PRO A 83 -2.33 -0.53 13.92
C PRO A 83 -2.70 0.84 13.32
N VAL A 84 -3.97 1.20 13.36
CA VAL A 84 -4.49 2.49 12.84
C VAL A 84 -4.78 3.44 13.98
N ILE A 85 -5.70 3.06 14.86
CA ILE A 85 -6.17 3.85 15.99
C ILE A 85 -5.47 3.42 17.27
N THR A 86 -5.17 2.13 17.41
CA THR A 86 -4.52 1.52 18.57
C THR A 86 -3.09 1.12 18.23
N VAL A 87 -2.17 1.21 19.20
CA VAL A 87 -0.80 0.69 19.07
C VAL A 87 -0.82 -0.83 18.88
N ALA A 88 -1.71 -1.51 19.62
CA ALA A 88 -1.92 -2.94 19.46
C ALA A 88 -2.75 -3.25 18.19
N SER A 89 -2.35 -4.31 17.48
CA SER A 89 -3.13 -4.85 16.38
C SER A 89 -4.53 -5.27 16.87
N PRO A 90 -5.61 -4.80 16.22
CA PRO A 90 -6.98 -5.17 16.61
C PRO A 90 -7.27 -6.66 16.48
N LEU A 91 -6.60 -7.34 15.53
CA LEU A 91 -6.70 -8.77 15.31
C LEU A 91 -5.32 -9.42 15.42
N PRO A 92 -4.90 -9.81 16.64
CA PRO A 92 -3.54 -10.32 16.90
C PRO A 92 -3.17 -11.54 16.06
N LEU A 93 -4.13 -12.41 15.74
CA LEU A 93 -3.91 -13.60 14.92
C LEU A 93 -3.31 -13.29 13.53
N LEU A 94 -3.67 -12.16 12.94
CA LEU A 94 -3.18 -11.71 11.63
C LEU A 94 -2.11 -10.63 11.76
N GLY A 95 -1.76 -10.22 12.97
CA GLY A 95 -0.80 -9.14 13.26
C GLY A 95 0.67 -9.58 13.15
N ASP A 96 0.95 -10.74 12.56
CA ASP A 96 2.30 -11.18 12.28
C ASP A 96 2.81 -10.59 10.95
N LEU A 97 4.04 -10.07 10.98
CA LEU A 97 4.66 -9.42 9.83
C LEU A 97 4.76 -10.34 8.61
N ILE A 98 5.11 -11.60 8.84
CA ILE A 98 5.27 -12.61 7.78
C ILE A 98 3.93 -12.85 7.11
N THR A 99 2.87 -13.02 7.91
CA THR A 99 1.49 -13.20 7.39
C THR A 99 1.06 -12.02 6.51
N LEU A 100 1.34 -10.79 6.93
CA LEU A 100 0.97 -9.60 6.16
C LEU A 100 1.70 -9.52 4.81
N ILE A 101 3.01 -9.84 4.79
CA ILE A 101 3.79 -9.83 3.55
C ILE A 101 3.26 -10.89 2.58
N TYR A 102 2.95 -12.10 3.04
CA TYR A 102 2.36 -13.12 2.19
C TYR A 102 0.97 -12.76 1.68
N LEU A 103 0.17 -12.05 2.46
CA LEU A 103 -1.12 -11.52 1.98
C LEU A 103 -0.92 -10.50 0.85
N PHE A 104 0.05 -9.59 0.94
CA PHE A 104 0.38 -8.69 -0.18
C PHE A 104 0.84 -9.47 -1.41
N ALA A 105 1.67 -10.50 -1.23
CA ALA A 105 2.12 -11.36 -2.32
C ALA A 105 0.95 -12.10 -3.01
N ILE A 106 -0.06 -12.58 -2.26
CA ILE A 106 -1.26 -13.19 -2.82
C ILE A 106 -2.01 -12.20 -3.72
N ALA A 107 -2.25 -10.97 -3.25
CA ALA A 107 -2.95 -9.97 -4.04
C ALA A 107 -2.21 -9.66 -5.35
N ARG A 108 -0.88 -9.50 -5.29
CA ARG A 108 -0.05 -9.26 -6.47
C ARG A 108 -0.04 -10.46 -7.42
N PHE A 109 0.06 -11.67 -6.89
CA PHE A 109 0.03 -12.90 -7.68
C PHE A 109 -1.25 -13.00 -8.52
N PHE A 110 -2.41 -12.80 -7.89
CA PHE A 110 -3.68 -12.82 -8.61
C PHE A 110 -3.77 -11.70 -9.64
N PHE A 111 -3.29 -10.51 -9.33
CA PHE A 111 -3.28 -9.38 -10.24
C PHE A 111 -2.39 -9.64 -11.47
N ALA A 112 -1.21 -10.21 -11.27
CA ALA A 112 -0.31 -10.57 -12.36
C ALA A 112 -0.88 -11.68 -13.25
N ILE A 113 -1.41 -12.75 -12.64
CA ILE A 113 -2.02 -13.85 -13.41
C ILE A 113 -3.26 -13.38 -14.17
N ALA A 114 -4.09 -12.52 -13.59
CA ALA A 114 -5.26 -11.98 -14.27
C ALA A 114 -4.88 -11.23 -15.55
N GLY A 115 -3.78 -10.48 -15.53
CA GLY A 115 -3.28 -9.81 -16.74
C GLY A 115 -2.81 -10.79 -17.82
N LEU A 116 -2.23 -11.93 -17.43
CA LEU A 116 -1.83 -12.98 -18.36
C LEU A 116 -3.02 -13.79 -18.91
N ASP A 117 -4.06 -13.99 -18.09
CA ASP A 117 -5.25 -14.80 -18.41
C ASP A 117 -6.10 -14.20 -19.56
N THR A 118 -5.94 -12.91 -19.83
CA THR A 118 -6.68 -12.24 -20.91
C THR A 118 -6.17 -12.54 -22.32
N GLY A 119 -4.92 -12.97 -22.45
CA GLY A 119 -4.26 -13.14 -23.74
C GLY A 119 -3.95 -11.86 -24.51
N SER A 120 -4.22 -10.69 -23.94
CA SER A 120 -3.91 -9.38 -24.54
C SER A 120 -2.43 -9.02 -24.31
N PRO A 121 -1.71 -8.53 -25.33
CA PRO A 121 -0.30 -8.17 -25.18
C PRO A 121 -0.08 -7.01 -24.20
N PHE A 122 -0.99 -6.05 -24.12
CA PHE A 122 -0.88 -4.92 -23.19
C PHE A 122 -1.03 -5.34 -21.74
N THR A 123 -2.01 -6.17 -21.43
CA THR A 123 -2.21 -6.71 -20.08
C THR A 123 -1.08 -7.65 -19.67
N GLY A 124 -0.61 -8.50 -20.57
CA GLY A 124 0.50 -9.42 -20.32
C GLY A 124 1.83 -8.69 -20.04
N LEU A 125 2.15 -7.66 -20.81
CA LEU A 125 3.33 -6.82 -20.56
C LEU A 125 3.20 -6.05 -19.24
N GLY A 126 2.03 -5.45 -18.94
CA GLY A 126 1.77 -4.78 -17.68
C GLY A 126 1.91 -5.71 -16.48
N ALA A 127 1.33 -6.91 -16.58
CA ALA A 127 1.43 -7.96 -15.56
C ALA A 127 2.89 -8.41 -15.30
N SER A 128 3.68 -8.55 -16.37
CA SER A 128 5.10 -8.90 -16.26
C SER A 128 5.90 -7.82 -15.57
N ARG A 129 5.61 -6.54 -15.86
CA ARG A 129 6.26 -5.39 -15.21
C ARG A 129 5.89 -5.29 -13.73
N GLU A 130 4.61 -5.54 -13.36
CA GLU A 130 4.16 -5.59 -11.96
C GLU A 130 4.86 -6.72 -11.20
N ALA A 131 4.91 -7.92 -11.77
CA ALA A 131 5.58 -9.06 -11.16
C ALA A 131 7.08 -8.77 -10.94
N MET A 132 7.76 -8.18 -11.93
CA MET A 132 9.17 -7.81 -11.81
C MET A 132 9.40 -6.75 -10.73
N LEU A 133 8.56 -5.72 -10.66
CA LEU A 133 8.66 -4.71 -9.59
C LEU A 133 8.47 -5.35 -8.22
N GLY A 134 7.51 -6.27 -8.09
CA GLY A 134 7.28 -7.00 -6.85
C GLY A 134 8.51 -7.73 -6.37
N VAL A 135 9.13 -8.53 -7.23
CA VAL A 135 10.36 -9.27 -6.89
C VAL A 135 11.50 -8.36 -6.44
N LEU A 136 11.55 -7.12 -6.93
CA LEU A 136 12.59 -6.16 -6.56
C LEU A 136 12.26 -5.39 -5.27
N VAL A 137 10.99 -5.12 -4.99
CA VAL A 137 10.56 -4.24 -3.89
C VAL A 137 10.23 -5.01 -2.62
N GLU A 138 9.63 -6.19 -2.74
CA GLU A 138 9.30 -7.02 -1.57
C GLU A 138 10.51 -7.33 -0.66
N PRO A 139 11.73 -7.66 -1.19
CA PRO A 139 12.89 -7.86 -0.34
C PRO A 139 13.32 -6.60 0.42
N ILE A 140 13.12 -5.39 -0.17
CA ILE A 140 13.45 -4.12 0.50
C ILE A 140 12.51 -3.91 1.69
N LEU A 141 11.20 -4.08 1.45
CA LEU A 141 10.18 -3.93 2.48
C LEU A 141 10.36 -4.97 3.59
N LEU A 142 10.55 -6.24 3.20
CA LEU A 142 10.75 -7.34 4.12
C LEU A 142 11.99 -7.11 5.00
N LEU A 143 13.13 -6.75 4.40
CA LEU A 143 14.37 -6.57 5.14
C LEU A 143 14.30 -5.35 6.08
N GLY A 144 13.69 -4.24 5.62
CA GLY A 144 13.50 -3.06 6.46
C GLY A 144 12.59 -3.34 7.66
N LEU A 145 11.46 -4.02 7.44
CA LEU A 145 10.56 -4.43 8.52
C LEU A 145 11.18 -5.50 9.42
N TRP A 146 12.01 -6.37 8.85
CA TRP A 146 12.74 -7.40 9.62
C TRP A 146 13.74 -6.79 10.60
N VAL A 147 14.44 -5.73 10.21
CA VAL A 147 15.32 -4.98 11.12
C VAL A 147 14.52 -4.44 12.31
N ALA A 148 13.34 -3.84 12.07
CA ALA A 148 12.48 -3.38 13.16
C ALA A 148 11.98 -4.54 14.05
N ALA A 149 11.65 -5.69 13.45
CA ALA A 149 11.25 -6.90 14.17
C ALA A 149 12.38 -7.48 15.04
N LEU A 150 13.63 -7.47 14.55
CA LEU A 150 14.80 -7.92 15.31
C LEU A 150 15.07 -7.00 16.51
N VAL A 151 14.96 -5.70 16.36
CA VAL A 151 15.07 -4.73 17.47
C VAL A 151 13.96 -4.96 18.50
N ALA A 152 12.75 -5.30 18.05
CA ALA A 152 11.62 -5.60 18.92
C ALA A 152 11.67 -7.01 19.55
N GLY A 153 12.53 -7.90 19.03
CA GLY A 153 12.58 -9.30 19.45
C GLY A 153 11.33 -10.11 19.10
N SER A 154 10.48 -9.61 18.17
CA SER A 154 9.21 -10.23 17.79
C SER A 154 8.80 -9.83 16.38
N THR A 155 8.20 -10.76 15.64
CA THR A 155 7.60 -10.50 14.32
C THR A 155 6.19 -9.93 14.42
N HIS A 156 5.63 -9.86 15.63
CA HIS A 156 4.29 -9.35 15.85
C HIS A 156 4.26 -7.83 15.77
N ILE A 157 3.40 -7.28 14.91
CA ILE A 157 3.30 -5.83 14.63
C ILE A 157 3.10 -4.99 15.91
N THR A 158 2.34 -5.49 16.88
CA THR A 158 2.13 -4.80 18.17
C THR A 158 3.44 -4.52 18.90
N HIS A 159 4.32 -5.53 19.00
CA HIS A 159 5.61 -5.39 19.67
C HIS A 159 6.57 -4.50 18.89
N ILE A 160 6.55 -4.61 17.56
CA ILE A 160 7.35 -3.74 16.69
C ILE A 160 6.94 -2.29 16.87
N THR A 161 5.62 -2.00 16.82
CA THR A 161 5.06 -0.65 16.97
C THR A 161 5.37 -0.07 18.35
N ASP A 162 5.25 -0.86 19.41
CA ASP A 162 5.57 -0.44 20.77
C ASP A 162 7.06 -0.13 20.95
N THR A 163 7.95 -0.96 20.38
CA THR A 163 9.40 -0.71 20.38
C THR A 163 9.75 0.58 19.63
N VAL A 164 9.16 0.80 18.46
CA VAL A 164 9.38 2.02 17.68
C VAL A 164 8.78 3.24 18.40
N TYR A 165 7.69 3.08 19.14
CA TYR A 165 7.12 4.15 19.96
C TYR A 165 8.12 4.71 20.97
N HIS A 166 8.91 3.87 21.62
CA HIS A 166 9.94 4.24 22.57
C HIS A 166 11.29 4.60 21.93
N TRP A 167 11.48 4.34 20.65
CA TRP A 167 12.65 4.60 19.82
C TRP A 167 14.00 4.36 20.57
N PRO A 168 14.45 3.12 20.69
CA PRO A 168 15.61 2.78 21.48
C PRO A 168 16.89 3.43 20.91
N LEU A 169 17.62 4.17 21.75
CA LEU A 169 18.82 4.94 21.34
C LEU A 169 19.93 4.05 20.79
N HIS A 170 20.11 2.85 21.34
CA HIS A 170 21.14 1.88 20.89
C HIS A 170 20.90 1.36 19.48
N ALA A 171 19.65 1.31 19.03
CA ALA A 171 19.25 0.86 17.70
C ALA A 171 18.77 2.01 16.79
N SER A 172 19.09 3.26 17.13
CA SER A 172 18.58 4.45 16.40
C SER A 172 19.03 4.47 14.94
N LEU A 173 20.28 4.14 14.63
CA LEU A 173 20.80 4.10 13.27
C LEU A 173 20.17 2.99 12.42
N PRO A 174 20.13 1.71 12.87
CA PRO A 174 19.43 0.66 12.15
C PRO A 174 17.97 0.96 11.88
N LEU A 175 17.23 1.46 12.88
CA LEU A 175 15.82 1.84 12.73
C LEU A 175 15.61 3.00 11.77
N PHE A 176 16.49 4.00 11.77
CA PHE A 176 16.42 5.11 10.82
C PHE A 176 16.66 4.65 9.38
N LEU A 177 17.66 3.79 9.15
CA LEU A 177 17.91 3.21 7.83
C LEU A 177 16.75 2.30 7.39
N ALA A 178 16.18 1.53 8.30
CA ALA A 178 14.99 0.71 8.05
C ALA A 178 13.78 1.57 7.68
N LEU A 179 13.56 2.68 8.38
CA LEU A 179 12.52 3.67 8.04
C LEU A 179 12.71 4.22 6.63
N CYS A 180 13.94 4.62 6.25
CA CYS A 180 14.24 5.11 4.91
C CYS A 180 13.97 4.05 3.83
N ALA A 181 14.41 2.80 4.07
CA ALA A 181 14.19 1.69 3.15
C ALA A 181 12.69 1.36 2.99
N CYS A 182 11.95 1.31 4.11
CA CYS A 182 10.50 1.06 4.09
C CYS A 182 9.72 2.23 3.47
N ALA A 183 10.13 3.48 3.69
CA ALA A 183 9.53 4.64 3.01
C ALA A 183 9.68 4.54 1.49
N PHE A 184 10.87 4.18 1.03
CA PHE A 184 11.15 3.98 -0.38
C PHE A 184 10.34 2.81 -0.96
N ALA A 185 10.31 1.66 -0.28
CA ALA A 185 9.52 0.50 -0.70
C ALA A 185 8.01 0.81 -0.73
N THR A 186 7.48 1.51 0.28
CA THR A 186 6.09 1.97 0.33
C THR A 186 5.75 2.85 -0.87
N PHE A 187 6.63 3.79 -1.22
CA PHE A 187 6.43 4.67 -2.37
C PHE A 187 6.33 3.88 -3.68
N ILE A 188 7.19 2.88 -3.90
CA ILE A 188 7.13 2.02 -5.08
C ILE A 188 5.86 1.15 -5.08
N GLU A 189 5.51 0.55 -3.93
CA GLU A 189 4.31 -0.30 -3.78
C GLU A 189 3.00 0.42 -4.07
N MET A 190 2.98 1.74 -3.88
CA MET A 190 1.81 2.54 -4.22
C MET A 190 1.61 2.69 -5.74
N GLY A 191 2.57 2.27 -6.57
CA GLY A 191 2.46 2.33 -8.02
C GLY A 191 2.29 3.75 -8.56
N LYS A 192 2.86 4.76 -7.87
CA LYS A 192 2.82 6.16 -8.29
C LYS A 192 4.05 6.54 -9.10
N LEU A 193 3.95 7.60 -9.91
CA LEU A 193 5.11 8.14 -10.61
C LEU A 193 6.27 8.39 -9.64
N PRO A 194 7.49 7.97 -9.95
CA PRO A 194 8.01 7.48 -11.23
C PRO A 194 7.90 5.96 -11.48
N PHE A 195 7.31 5.18 -10.56
CA PHE A 195 7.25 3.71 -10.58
C PHE A 195 5.91 3.15 -11.11
N ASP A 196 5.12 3.96 -11.80
CA ASP A 196 3.91 3.58 -12.52
C ASP A 196 4.28 2.81 -13.80
N LEU A 197 4.91 1.63 -13.64
CA LEU A 197 5.44 0.85 -14.75
C LEU A 197 4.45 -0.19 -15.29
N ALA A 198 3.56 -0.68 -14.43
CA ALA A 198 2.57 -1.68 -14.79
C ALA A 198 1.39 -1.06 -15.55
N GLU A 199 0.90 0.07 -15.08
CA GLU A 199 -0.21 0.80 -15.69
C GLU A 199 0.25 1.57 -16.93
N ALA A 200 1.37 2.26 -16.87
CA ALA A 200 2.08 2.98 -17.94
C ALA A 200 1.14 3.48 -19.07
N GLU A 201 0.17 4.36 -18.73
CA GLU A 201 -0.94 4.79 -19.60
C GLU A 201 -0.53 5.12 -21.05
N GLN A 202 0.64 5.73 -21.23
CA GLN A 202 1.14 6.10 -22.55
C GLN A 202 1.73 4.95 -23.36
N GLU A 203 2.16 3.85 -22.69
CA GLU A 203 2.80 2.70 -23.34
C GLU A 203 1.86 1.49 -23.40
N LEU A 204 1.09 1.24 -22.37
CA LEU A 204 0.32 0.01 -22.14
C LEU A 204 -1.18 0.23 -21.93
N GLN A 205 -1.70 1.45 -22.08
CA GLN A 205 -3.14 1.76 -21.91
C GLN A 205 -3.73 1.20 -20.61
N GLU A 206 -3.14 1.55 -19.47
CA GLU A 206 -3.48 1.04 -18.12
C GLU A 206 -3.09 -0.44 -17.87
N GLY A 207 -2.33 -1.08 -18.75
CA GLY A 207 -1.76 -2.41 -18.54
C GLY A 207 -2.77 -3.47 -18.10
N PRO A 208 -2.62 -4.11 -16.91
CA PRO A 208 -3.53 -5.16 -16.45
C PRO A 208 -4.99 -4.72 -16.31
N LEU A 209 -5.26 -3.42 -16.24
CA LEU A 209 -6.60 -2.87 -16.07
C LEU A 209 -7.36 -2.70 -17.38
N SER A 210 -6.66 -2.67 -18.52
CA SER A 210 -7.22 -2.28 -19.82
C SER A 210 -8.40 -3.16 -20.29
N GLU A 211 -8.43 -4.43 -19.91
CA GLU A 211 -9.47 -5.39 -20.30
C GLU A 211 -10.64 -5.46 -19.28
N TYR A 212 -10.52 -4.80 -18.13
CA TYR A 212 -11.60 -4.76 -17.17
C TYR A 212 -12.65 -3.72 -17.55
N SER A 213 -13.93 -4.02 -17.32
CA SER A 213 -15.05 -3.12 -17.60
C SER A 213 -16.12 -3.19 -16.51
N GLY A 214 -17.00 -2.21 -16.47
CA GLY A 214 -18.17 -2.17 -15.61
C GLY A 214 -17.86 -2.40 -14.13
N SER A 215 -18.65 -3.27 -13.50
CA SER A 215 -18.52 -3.57 -12.06
C SER A 215 -17.20 -4.22 -11.69
N GLY A 216 -16.63 -5.10 -12.54
CA GLY A 216 -15.33 -5.72 -12.33
C GLY A 216 -14.20 -4.68 -12.24
N PHE A 217 -14.20 -3.72 -13.16
CA PHE A 217 -13.25 -2.59 -13.13
C PHE A 217 -13.43 -1.70 -11.89
N ALA A 218 -14.68 -1.41 -11.50
CA ALA A 218 -14.95 -0.62 -10.32
C ALA A 218 -14.37 -1.25 -9.04
N ILE A 219 -14.63 -2.54 -8.83
CA ILE A 219 -14.17 -3.29 -7.65
C ILE A 219 -12.64 -3.36 -7.65
N LEU A 220 -12.01 -3.63 -8.80
CA LEU A 220 -10.55 -3.68 -8.92
C LEU A 220 -9.91 -2.33 -8.64
N LYS A 221 -10.43 -1.24 -9.21
CA LYS A 221 -9.95 0.12 -8.96
C LYS A 221 -10.11 0.54 -7.50
N TRP A 222 -11.21 0.15 -6.87
CA TRP A 222 -11.39 0.35 -5.43
C TRP A 222 -10.37 -0.45 -4.62
N GLY A 223 -10.11 -1.71 -4.99
CA GLY A 223 -9.09 -2.55 -4.38
C GLY A 223 -7.68 -1.98 -4.50
N ILE A 224 -7.32 -1.40 -5.64
CA ILE A 224 -6.02 -0.72 -5.84
C ILE A 224 -5.93 0.53 -4.96
N SER A 225 -6.97 1.35 -4.89
CA SER A 225 -7.00 2.51 -4.00
C SER A 225 -6.87 2.08 -2.53
N LEU A 226 -7.50 0.97 -2.14
CA LEU A 226 -7.37 0.39 -0.80
C LEU A 226 -5.94 -0.16 -0.58
N LYS A 227 -5.32 -0.84 -1.56
CA LYS A 227 -3.91 -1.27 -1.49
C LYS A 227 -3.00 -0.10 -1.17
N GLN A 228 -3.13 1.00 -1.91
CA GLN A 228 -2.32 2.20 -1.69
C GLN A 228 -2.48 2.74 -0.27
N LEU A 229 -3.71 2.81 0.25
CA LEU A 229 -3.96 3.27 1.61
C LEU A 229 -3.41 2.31 2.67
N VAL A 230 -3.58 1.01 2.48
CA VAL A 230 -3.14 -0.05 3.40
C VAL A 230 -1.60 -0.09 3.48
N VAL A 231 -0.90 0.03 2.35
CA VAL A 231 0.57 0.10 2.32
C VAL A 231 1.08 1.35 3.02
N LEU A 232 0.47 2.50 2.77
CA LEU A 232 0.79 3.74 3.49
C LEU A 232 0.53 3.62 4.99
N GLN A 233 -0.60 3.01 5.38
CA GLN A 233 -0.95 2.80 6.78
C GLN A 233 0.00 1.82 7.48
N LEU A 234 0.46 0.78 6.79
CA LEU A 234 1.47 -0.14 7.32
C LEU A 234 2.74 0.63 7.70
N PHE A 235 3.25 1.46 6.80
CA PHE A 235 4.42 2.29 7.04
C PHE A 235 4.21 3.29 8.18
N VAL A 236 3.14 4.07 8.11
CA VAL A 236 2.82 5.10 9.11
C VAL A 236 2.50 4.48 10.46
N GLY A 237 1.78 3.36 10.49
CA GLY A 237 1.39 2.67 11.71
C GLY A 237 2.59 2.14 12.49
N ILE A 238 3.63 1.64 11.81
CA ILE A 238 4.84 1.10 12.43
C ILE A 238 5.83 2.20 12.80
N PHE A 239 6.18 3.07 11.85
CA PHE A 239 7.29 4.03 12.04
C PHE A 239 6.87 5.36 12.66
N PHE A 240 5.57 5.68 12.69
CA PHE A 240 5.02 6.90 13.29
C PHE A 240 3.87 6.58 14.26
N PRO A 241 4.10 5.79 15.33
CA PRO A 241 3.03 5.32 16.21
C PRO A 241 2.47 6.40 17.14
N TRP A 242 3.14 7.55 17.27
CA TRP A 242 2.73 8.61 18.21
C TRP A 242 1.30 9.10 17.93
N GLY A 243 0.51 9.23 19.00
CA GLY A 243 -0.90 9.65 18.94
C GLY A 243 -1.88 8.50 18.69
N GLN A 244 -1.39 7.24 18.62
CA GLN A 244 -2.25 6.06 18.71
C GLN A 244 -2.66 5.82 20.18
N MET A 245 -3.82 5.22 20.36
CA MET A 245 -4.38 4.93 21.68
C MET A 245 -3.72 3.70 22.31
N THR A 246 -3.21 3.86 23.54
CA THR A 246 -2.62 2.76 24.32
C THR A 246 -3.64 2.11 25.25
N ALA A 247 -4.58 2.91 25.81
CA ALA A 247 -5.64 2.44 26.68
C ALA A 247 -7.00 2.96 26.19
N PHE A 248 -8.05 2.14 26.30
CA PHE A 248 -9.37 2.48 25.80
C PHE A 248 -10.00 3.62 26.60
N SER A 249 -10.25 4.76 25.93
CA SER A 249 -11.08 5.85 26.43
C SER A 249 -11.80 6.51 25.26
N VAL A 250 -13.00 7.03 25.48
CA VAL A 250 -13.79 7.66 24.40
C VAL A 250 -13.08 8.90 23.83
N GLY A 251 -12.49 9.73 24.70
CA GLY A 251 -11.70 10.88 24.28
C GLY A 251 -10.43 10.47 23.52
N GLY A 252 -9.73 9.41 24.01
CA GLY A 252 -8.56 8.85 23.34
C GLY A 252 -8.88 8.29 21.96
N LEU A 253 -10.04 7.64 21.79
CA LEU A 253 -10.50 7.11 20.50
C LEU A 253 -10.71 8.25 19.47
N LEU A 254 -11.39 9.32 19.87
CA LEU A 254 -11.62 10.47 18.98
C LEU A 254 -10.29 11.15 18.59
N LEU A 255 -9.40 11.36 19.56
CA LEU A 255 -8.09 11.95 19.31
C LEU A 255 -7.26 11.05 18.37
N ALA A 256 -7.18 9.75 18.63
CA ALA A 256 -6.43 8.80 17.82
C ALA A 256 -6.97 8.73 16.38
N LEU A 257 -8.31 8.79 16.21
CA LEU A 257 -8.94 8.82 14.88
C LEU A 257 -8.56 10.09 14.12
N VAL A 258 -8.61 11.26 14.75
CA VAL A 258 -8.21 12.53 14.12
C VAL A 258 -6.73 12.49 13.75
N VAL A 259 -5.86 12.01 14.65
CA VAL A 259 -4.43 11.89 14.38
C VAL A 259 -4.15 10.90 13.25
N ALA A 260 -4.84 9.75 13.20
CA ALA A 260 -4.71 8.77 12.11
C ALA A 260 -5.10 9.38 10.76
N LEU A 261 -6.23 10.08 10.70
CA LEU A 261 -6.67 10.77 9.48
C LEU A 261 -5.68 11.85 9.04
N LEU A 262 -5.14 12.64 9.97
CA LEU A 262 -4.12 13.65 9.66
C LEU A 262 -2.83 13.02 9.13
N LYS A 263 -2.36 11.92 9.72
CA LYS A 263 -1.17 11.20 9.25
C LYS A 263 -1.36 10.65 7.84
N LEU A 264 -2.50 10.03 7.56
CA LEU A 264 -2.83 9.52 6.24
C LEU A 264 -2.91 10.65 5.22
N LEU A 265 -3.56 11.76 5.58
CA LEU A 265 -3.65 12.94 4.72
C LEU A 265 -2.27 13.51 4.41
N LEU A 266 -1.43 13.69 5.43
CA LEU A 266 -0.04 14.15 5.26
C LEU A 266 0.77 13.19 4.40
N GLY A 267 0.67 11.87 4.64
CA GLY A 267 1.34 10.88 3.83
C GLY A 267 0.94 10.95 2.35
N VAL A 268 -0.35 11.05 2.06
CA VAL A 268 -0.86 11.20 0.69
C VAL A 268 -0.37 12.50 0.04
N LEU A 269 -0.33 13.61 0.78
CA LEU A 269 0.17 14.89 0.26
C LEU A 269 1.68 14.86 -0.01
N VAL A 270 2.47 14.23 0.87
CA VAL A 270 3.91 14.03 0.66
C VAL A 270 4.15 13.18 -0.57
N ILE A 271 3.43 12.09 -0.75
CA ILE A 271 3.52 11.24 -1.93
C ILE A 271 3.14 12.01 -3.20
N ALA A 272 2.04 12.79 -3.16
CA ALA A 272 1.63 13.64 -4.30
C ALA A 272 2.70 14.68 -4.66
N LEU A 273 3.43 15.22 -3.68
CA LEU A 273 4.54 16.14 -3.91
C LEU A 273 5.72 15.43 -4.61
N PHE A 274 6.13 14.26 -4.12
CA PHE A 274 7.19 13.46 -4.75
C PHE A 274 6.80 13.02 -6.16
N GLU A 275 5.57 12.55 -6.36
CA GLU A 275 5.03 12.17 -7.66
C GLU A 275 5.10 13.31 -8.69
N ASN A 276 4.89 14.55 -8.26
CA ASN A 276 4.96 15.72 -9.15
C ASN A 276 6.38 16.24 -9.39
N SER A 277 7.32 15.91 -8.51
CA SER A 277 8.72 16.36 -8.64
C SER A 277 9.57 15.45 -9.53
N MET A 278 9.07 14.25 -9.85
CA MET A 278 9.82 13.24 -10.59
C MET A 278 9.20 12.96 -11.96
N ALA A 279 10.07 12.69 -12.95
CA ALA A 279 9.65 12.18 -14.26
C ALA A 279 9.55 10.65 -14.22
N ARG A 280 8.68 10.06 -15.08
CA ARG A 280 8.54 8.61 -15.21
C ARG A 280 9.88 7.96 -15.48
N LEU A 281 10.21 6.91 -14.74
CA LEU A 281 11.40 6.10 -14.95
C LEU A 281 11.20 5.15 -16.14
N ARG A 282 12.27 4.95 -16.91
CA ARG A 282 12.30 3.85 -17.88
C ARG A 282 12.35 2.52 -17.14
N PHE A 283 11.68 1.51 -17.65
CA PHE A 283 11.61 0.18 -17.06
C PHE A 283 12.99 -0.39 -16.67
N VAL A 284 13.99 -0.30 -17.58
CA VAL A 284 15.35 -0.76 -17.31
C VAL A 284 16.05 0.01 -16.18
N ALA A 285 15.71 1.29 -16.00
CA ALA A 285 16.31 2.12 -14.95
C ALA A 285 15.71 1.81 -13.56
N ALA A 286 14.48 1.31 -13.51
CA ALA A 286 13.81 0.98 -12.24
C ALA A 286 14.60 -0.05 -11.42
N SER A 287 15.18 -1.08 -12.07
CA SER A 287 15.99 -2.09 -11.38
C SER A 287 17.22 -1.49 -10.69
N ARG A 288 17.89 -0.51 -11.27
CA ARG A 288 19.05 0.14 -10.64
C ARG A 288 18.65 0.93 -9.40
N VAL A 289 17.51 1.62 -9.46
CA VAL A 289 17.01 2.43 -8.34
C VAL A 289 16.53 1.52 -7.21
N THR A 290 15.87 0.40 -7.52
CA THR A 290 15.48 -0.59 -6.50
C THR A 290 16.68 -1.26 -5.84
N TRP A 291 17.75 -1.56 -6.57
CA TRP A 291 18.99 -2.07 -5.98
C TRP A 291 19.62 -1.08 -4.99
N ALA A 292 19.53 0.22 -5.24
CA ALA A 292 20.00 1.22 -4.28
C ALA A 292 19.14 1.18 -2.99
N GLY A 293 17.82 1.05 -3.12
CA GLY A 293 16.92 0.85 -1.97
C GLY A 293 17.22 -0.41 -1.18
N PHE A 294 17.51 -1.53 -1.89
CA PHE A 294 17.95 -2.78 -1.25
C PHE A 294 19.28 -2.59 -0.50
N GLY A 295 20.22 -1.84 -1.07
CA GLY A 295 21.47 -1.50 -0.41
C GLY A 295 21.26 -0.77 0.92
N VAL A 296 20.30 0.18 0.99
CA VAL A 296 19.94 0.89 2.23
C VAL A 296 19.34 -0.08 3.26
N ALA A 297 18.43 -0.97 2.84
CA ALA A 297 17.85 -1.99 3.71
C ALA A 297 18.91 -2.96 4.24
N PHE A 298 19.85 -3.36 3.37
CA PHE A 298 20.97 -4.22 3.76
C PHE A 298 21.93 -3.53 4.74
N LEU A 299 22.22 -2.25 4.52
CA LEU A 299 23.00 -1.43 5.47
C LEU A 299 22.31 -1.32 6.83
N ALA A 300 20.98 -1.20 6.86
CA ALA A 300 20.20 -1.21 8.09
C ALA A 300 20.42 -2.54 8.86
N PHE A 301 20.38 -3.66 8.16
CA PHE A 301 20.60 -4.97 8.75
C PHE A 301 22.05 -5.15 9.26
N VAL A 302 23.04 -4.78 8.45
CA VAL A 302 24.46 -4.86 8.85
C VAL A 302 24.75 -3.94 10.03
N SER A 303 24.21 -2.72 10.04
CA SER A 303 24.39 -1.79 11.17
C SER A 303 23.75 -2.35 12.45
N LEU A 304 22.64 -3.07 12.37
CA LEU A 304 22.07 -3.76 13.51
C LEU A 304 23.01 -4.85 14.07
N LEU A 305 23.56 -5.71 13.19
CA LEU A 305 24.52 -6.75 13.59
C LEU A 305 25.80 -6.18 14.22
N ALA A 306 26.21 -4.97 13.82
CA ALA A 306 27.36 -4.30 14.39
C ALA A 306 27.07 -3.66 15.77
N THR A 307 25.80 -3.52 16.13
CA THR A 307 25.37 -2.92 17.40
C THR A 307 25.22 -3.97 18.52
N TYR A 308 25.02 -5.23 18.13
CA TYR A 308 24.98 -6.40 19.02
C TYR A 308 26.33 -7.14 19.02
#